data_568f5f70971732a60834a57774042b68
#
_entry.id   568f5f70971732a60834a57774042b68
#
_cell.length_a   1.000
_cell.length_b   1.000
_cell.length_c   1.000
_cell.angle_alpha   90.00
_cell.angle_beta   90.00
_cell.angle_gamma   90.00
#
_symmetry.space_group_name_H-M   'P 1'
#
loop_
_entity.id
_entity.type
_entity.pdbx_description
1 polymer ?
#
loop_
_entity_poly.entity_id
_entity_poly.type
_entity_poly.pdbx_seq_one_letter_code
_entity_poly.pdbx_strand_id
1 'polypeptide(L)'
;MALHSFHLTADWPGNRNDVGTIETGNLKTQISIPPEMDGPGAGTNPDEMLLGAAATCYIITLAAMMERSKLAKESLTMESEGIVEVENGVITYKKIIHRPKVVLSADAGEKEFKLAHKLAEKAESSCMITRAIQGNVAVELEADITRA
;
A
#
# COMPACT_ATOMS: atom_id res chain seq x y z
N MET A 1 16.92 22.21 0.50
CA MET A 1 15.60 21.66 0.19
C MET A 1 15.52 21.31 -1.30
N ALA A 2 15.02 20.10 -1.62
CA ALA A 2 14.80 19.68 -2.99
C ALA A 2 13.31 19.39 -3.21
N LEU A 3 12.80 19.74 -4.37
CA LEU A 3 11.42 19.47 -4.78
C LEU A 3 11.45 18.53 -5.98
N HIS A 4 10.58 17.53 -5.96
CA HIS A 4 10.43 16.59 -7.05
C HIS A 4 8.98 16.56 -7.49
N SER A 5 8.76 16.47 -8.79
CA SER A 5 7.42 16.44 -9.37
C SER A 5 7.17 15.11 -10.06
N PHE A 6 5.95 14.62 -9.93
CA PHE A 6 5.46 13.43 -10.64
C PHE A 6 4.29 13.86 -11.51
N HIS A 7 4.14 13.26 -12.68
CA HIS A 7 3.12 13.64 -13.65
C HIS A 7 2.26 12.44 -14.02
N LEU A 8 0.97 12.68 -14.15
CA LEU A 8 -0.01 11.68 -14.57
C LEU A 8 -0.92 12.30 -15.61
N THR A 9 -1.25 11.54 -16.66
CA THR A 9 -2.28 11.91 -17.61
C THR A 9 -3.42 10.92 -17.53
N ALA A 10 -4.64 11.41 -17.74
CA ALA A 10 -5.85 10.59 -17.70
C ALA A 10 -6.74 10.95 -18.87
N ASP A 11 -7.42 9.96 -19.43
CA ASP A 11 -8.44 10.12 -20.45
C ASP A 11 -9.71 9.41 -20.03
N TRP A 12 -10.85 10.11 -20.15
CA TRP A 12 -12.16 9.56 -19.85
C TRP A 12 -13.11 9.85 -21.02
N PRO A 13 -13.37 8.83 -21.86
CA PRO A 13 -14.05 9.08 -23.14
C PRO A 13 -15.56 9.29 -23.07
N GLY A 14 -16.20 8.93 -21.98
CA GLY A 14 -17.66 8.91 -21.91
C GLY A 14 -18.26 9.29 -20.58
N ASN A 15 -19.31 8.56 -20.20
CA ASN A 15 -20.09 8.82 -19.00
C ASN A 15 -19.66 7.91 -17.84
N ARG A 16 -20.51 7.81 -16.80
CA ARG A 16 -20.18 7.15 -15.54
C ARG A 16 -19.66 5.71 -15.73
N ASN A 17 -20.26 4.95 -16.62
CA ASN A 17 -19.95 3.50 -16.76
C ASN A 17 -18.99 3.23 -17.92
N ASP A 18 -18.24 4.22 -18.32
CA ASP A 18 -17.22 4.04 -19.34
C ASP A 18 -15.90 3.54 -18.76
N VAL A 19 -14.94 3.28 -19.64
CA VAL A 19 -13.59 2.83 -19.27
C VAL A 19 -12.61 3.87 -19.78
N GLY A 20 -11.84 4.43 -18.87
CA GLY A 20 -10.79 5.39 -19.18
C GLY A 20 -9.41 4.77 -19.10
N THR A 21 -8.39 5.61 -19.18
CA THR A 21 -6.99 5.20 -19.07
C THR A 21 -6.21 6.20 -18.24
N ILE A 22 -5.15 5.72 -17.59
CA ILE A 22 -4.14 6.57 -16.97
C ILE A 22 -2.75 6.14 -17.39
N GLU A 23 -1.85 7.10 -17.35
CA GLU A 23 -0.43 6.86 -17.62
C GLU A 23 0.42 7.75 -16.71
N THR A 24 1.34 7.15 -15.97
CA THR A 24 2.29 7.87 -15.14
C THR A 24 3.57 7.04 -15.02
N GLY A 25 4.71 7.63 -15.41
CA GLY A 25 5.96 6.88 -15.50
C GLY A 25 5.80 5.65 -16.39
N ASN A 26 6.09 4.47 -15.85
CA ASN A 26 5.93 3.20 -16.56
C ASN A 26 4.58 2.53 -16.29
N LEU A 27 3.73 3.14 -15.47
CA LEU A 27 2.38 2.63 -15.22
C LEU A 27 1.45 3.12 -16.31
N LYS A 28 0.80 2.17 -16.98
CA LYS A 28 -0.20 2.45 -17.99
C LYS A 28 -1.31 1.42 -17.85
N THR A 29 -2.52 1.87 -17.57
CA THR A 29 -3.63 0.95 -17.30
C THR A 29 -4.98 1.59 -17.59
N GLN A 30 -6.00 0.74 -17.68
CA GLN A 30 -7.39 1.16 -17.74
C GLN A 30 -7.90 1.49 -16.33
N ILE A 31 -8.88 2.37 -16.27
CA ILE A 31 -9.58 2.72 -15.03
C ILE A 31 -11.07 2.70 -15.28
N SER A 32 -11.82 2.27 -14.26
CA SER A 32 -13.27 2.32 -14.27
C SER A 32 -13.80 2.24 -12.83
N ILE A 33 -15.11 2.45 -12.66
CA ILE A 33 -15.74 2.26 -11.36
C ILE A 33 -15.73 0.76 -11.02
N PRO A 34 -15.37 0.38 -9.78
CA PRO A 34 -15.30 -1.03 -9.40
C PRO A 34 -16.69 -1.69 -9.38
N PRO A 35 -16.75 -3.02 -9.54
CA PRO A 35 -18.03 -3.75 -9.52
C PRO A 35 -18.79 -3.58 -8.19
N GLU A 36 -18.06 -3.45 -7.09
CA GLU A 36 -18.64 -3.22 -5.75
C GLU A 36 -19.45 -1.93 -5.66
N MET A 37 -19.24 -1.01 -6.61
CA MET A 37 -19.96 0.26 -6.73
C MET A 37 -20.78 0.32 -8.03
N ASP A 38 -21.20 -0.83 -8.52
CA ASP A 38 -22.00 -0.97 -9.74
C ASP A 38 -21.33 -0.43 -11.00
N GLY A 39 -20.03 -0.58 -11.09
CA GLY A 39 -19.24 -0.17 -12.24
C GLY A 39 -18.83 -1.32 -13.15
N PRO A 40 -18.17 -1.00 -14.28
CA PRO A 40 -17.71 -2.01 -15.25
C PRO A 40 -16.62 -2.94 -14.72
N GLY A 41 -15.81 -2.48 -13.77
CA GLY A 41 -14.76 -3.30 -13.21
C GLY A 41 -13.59 -3.56 -14.15
N ALA A 42 -13.39 -2.75 -15.16
CA ALA A 42 -12.26 -2.88 -16.09
C ALA A 42 -11.04 -2.12 -15.56
N GLY A 43 -9.88 -2.75 -15.60
CA GLY A 43 -8.65 -2.16 -15.11
C GLY A 43 -8.65 -1.95 -13.60
N THR A 44 -8.10 -0.83 -13.15
CA THR A 44 -8.08 -0.47 -11.73
C THR A 44 -9.05 0.67 -11.43
N ASN A 45 -9.01 1.16 -10.20
CA ASN A 45 -9.90 2.22 -9.69
C ASN A 45 -9.17 3.01 -8.59
N PRO A 46 -9.71 4.16 -8.17
CA PRO A 46 -9.06 4.98 -7.16
C PRO A 46 -8.83 4.27 -5.82
N ASP A 47 -9.74 3.38 -5.42
CA ASP A 47 -9.64 2.69 -4.13
C ASP A 47 -8.45 1.72 -4.12
N GLU A 48 -8.27 0.98 -5.21
CA GLU A 48 -7.12 0.12 -5.39
C GLU A 48 -5.82 0.92 -5.53
N MET A 49 -5.87 2.06 -6.21
CA MET A 49 -4.68 2.89 -6.40
C MET A 49 -4.20 3.53 -5.10
N LEU A 50 -5.11 4.03 -4.26
CA LEU A 50 -4.73 4.54 -2.94
C LEU A 50 -4.14 3.42 -2.07
N LEU A 51 -4.78 2.26 -2.08
CA LEU A 51 -4.28 1.08 -1.38
C LEU A 51 -2.89 0.70 -1.90
N GLY A 52 -2.71 0.68 -3.21
CA GLY A 52 -1.43 0.39 -3.85
C GLY A 52 -0.34 1.38 -3.47
N ALA A 53 -0.67 2.67 -3.42
CA ALA A 53 0.28 3.71 -3.00
C ALA A 53 0.75 3.48 -1.57
N ALA A 54 -0.18 3.22 -0.65
CA ALA A 54 0.14 2.95 0.75
C ALA A 54 0.96 1.65 0.90
N ALA A 55 0.54 0.59 0.23
CA ALA A 55 1.19 -0.71 0.31
C ALA A 55 2.61 -0.69 -0.26
N THR A 56 2.80 -0.09 -1.43
CA THR A 56 4.12 -0.02 -2.06
C THR A 56 5.08 0.84 -1.25
N CYS A 57 4.61 1.97 -0.74
CA CYS A 57 5.43 2.81 0.14
C CYS A 57 5.86 2.04 1.39
N TYR A 58 4.93 1.34 2.03
CA TYR A 58 5.24 0.56 3.24
C TYR A 58 6.29 -0.53 2.98
N ILE A 59 6.06 -1.38 1.98
CA ILE A 59 6.94 -2.52 1.74
C ILE A 59 8.35 -2.09 1.32
N ILE A 60 8.45 -1.04 0.49
CA ILE A 60 9.74 -0.47 0.09
C ILE A 60 10.47 0.11 1.31
N THR A 61 9.74 0.83 2.16
CA THR A 61 10.31 1.42 3.38
C THR A 61 10.82 0.34 4.32
N LEU A 62 10.03 -0.71 4.54
CA LEU A 62 10.44 -1.83 5.39
C LEU A 62 11.67 -2.54 4.85
N ALA A 63 11.69 -2.83 3.55
CA ALA A 63 12.83 -3.47 2.90
C ALA A 63 14.10 -2.62 3.07
N ALA A 64 14.01 -1.31 2.86
CA ALA A 64 15.14 -0.41 3.01
C ALA A 64 15.64 -0.34 4.47
N MET A 65 14.73 -0.36 5.44
CA MET A 65 15.10 -0.37 6.85
C MET A 65 15.80 -1.67 7.24
N MET A 66 15.32 -2.79 6.75
CA MET A 66 15.93 -4.11 7.01
C MET A 66 17.35 -4.16 6.44
N GLU A 67 17.53 -3.66 5.22
CA GLU A 67 18.86 -3.59 4.59
C GLU A 67 19.83 -2.73 5.41
N ARG A 68 19.40 -1.53 5.79
CA ARG A 68 20.25 -0.62 6.59
C ARG A 68 20.59 -1.20 7.96
N SER A 69 19.70 -1.97 8.55
CA SER A 69 19.92 -2.64 9.83
C SER A 69 20.65 -3.97 9.70
N LYS A 70 21.01 -4.35 8.49
CA LYS A 70 21.70 -5.63 8.18
C LYS A 70 20.91 -6.85 8.70
N LEU A 71 19.60 -6.76 8.66
CA LEU A 71 18.72 -7.84 9.06
C LEU A 71 18.48 -8.76 7.86
N ALA A 72 19.03 -9.97 7.91
CA ALA A 72 18.92 -10.95 6.84
C ALA A 72 17.53 -11.58 6.79
N LYS A 73 16.97 -11.67 5.59
CA LYS A 73 15.67 -12.29 5.36
C LYS A 73 15.71 -13.19 4.14
N GLU A 74 14.87 -14.23 4.17
CA GLU A 74 14.64 -15.07 3.01
C GLU A 74 13.58 -14.49 2.08
N SER A 75 12.53 -13.86 2.65
CA SER A 75 11.47 -13.26 1.87
C SER A 75 10.75 -12.14 2.62
N LEU A 76 10.17 -11.24 1.85
CA LEU A 76 9.28 -10.19 2.33
C LEU A 76 8.11 -10.11 1.35
N THR A 77 6.94 -10.48 1.80
CA THR A 77 5.69 -10.37 1.04
C THR A 77 4.65 -9.65 1.87
N MET A 78 3.57 -9.21 1.24
CA MET A 78 2.54 -8.49 1.97
C MET A 78 1.19 -8.60 1.29
N GLU A 79 0.16 -8.67 2.11
CA GLU A 79 -1.21 -8.40 1.69
C GLU A 79 -1.65 -7.10 2.37
N SER A 80 -2.43 -6.30 1.67
CA SER A 80 -3.04 -5.11 2.24
C SER A 80 -4.51 -5.09 1.89
N GLU A 81 -5.31 -4.65 2.84
CA GLU A 81 -6.76 -4.56 2.69
C GLU A 81 -7.20 -3.12 2.91
N GLY A 82 -7.97 -2.58 1.97
CA GLY A 82 -8.59 -1.27 2.10
C GLY A 82 -10.07 -1.43 2.41
N ILE A 83 -10.57 -0.69 3.38
CA ILE A 83 -11.96 -0.74 3.81
C ILE A 83 -12.62 0.59 3.51
N VAL A 84 -13.63 0.52 2.66
CA VAL A 84 -14.45 1.66 2.21
C VAL A 84 -15.86 1.46 2.74
N GLU A 85 -16.40 2.50 3.36
CA GLU A 85 -17.75 2.50 3.90
C GLU A 85 -18.67 3.30 2.97
N VAL A 86 -19.87 2.79 2.74
CA VAL A 86 -20.91 3.52 2.01
C VAL A 86 -22.06 3.76 2.97
N GLU A 87 -22.32 5.04 3.27
CA GLU A 87 -23.40 5.43 4.17
C GLU A 87 -24.13 6.63 3.57
N ASN A 88 -25.47 6.50 3.42
CA ASN A 88 -26.31 7.55 2.86
C ASN A 88 -25.81 8.05 1.49
N GLY A 89 -25.30 7.15 0.67
CA GLY A 89 -24.74 7.48 -0.65
C GLY A 89 -23.35 8.11 -0.61
N VAL A 90 -22.79 8.33 0.58
CA VAL A 90 -21.45 8.89 0.75
C VAL A 90 -20.44 7.73 0.90
N ILE A 91 -19.43 7.75 0.06
CA ILE A 91 -18.36 6.73 0.04
C ILE A 91 -17.16 7.32 0.78
N THR A 92 -16.71 6.63 1.82
CA THR A 92 -15.60 7.08 2.66
C THR A 92 -14.55 5.99 2.80
N TYR A 93 -13.30 6.33 2.51
CA TYR A 93 -12.18 5.41 2.75
C TYR A 93 -11.87 5.43 4.25
N LYS A 94 -12.08 4.31 4.92
CA LYS A 94 -12.02 4.24 6.40
C LYS A 94 -10.67 3.82 6.92
N LYS A 95 -10.12 2.72 6.40
CA LYS A 95 -8.82 2.24 6.88
C LYS A 95 -8.12 1.33 5.90
N ILE A 96 -6.83 1.17 6.12
CA ILE A 96 -5.95 0.25 5.41
C ILE A 96 -5.30 -0.64 6.46
N ILE A 97 -5.27 -1.95 6.18
CA ILE A 97 -4.59 -2.93 7.02
C ILE A 97 -3.45 -3.53 6.21
N HIS A 98 -2.22 -3.35 6.69
CA HIS A 98 -1.05 -3.98 6.09
C HIS A 98 -0.71 -5.26 6.83
N ARG A 99 -0.54 -6.36 6.10
CA ARG A 99 -0.18 -7.67 6.63
C ARG A 99 1.13 -8.14 6.01
N PRO A 100 2.27 -7.55 6.42
CA PRO A 100 3.56 -8.00 5.92
C PRO A 100 3.92 -9.37 6.48
N LYS A 101 4.50 -10.21 5.64
CA LYS A 101 5.05 -11.50 6.03
C LYS A 101 6.55 -11.48 5.79
N VAL A 102 7.30 -11.54 6.87
CA VAL A 102 8.76 -11.56 6.85
C VAL A 102 9.25 -12.95 7.25
N VAL A 103 10.01 -13.58 6.38
CA VAL A 103 10.70 -14.83 6.72
C VAL A 103 12.17 -14.50 6.92
N LEU A 104 12.62 -14.56 8.16
CA LEU A 104 14.01 -14.30 8.52
C LEU A 104 14.89 -15.49 8.17
N SER A 105 16.22 -15.28 8.16
CA SER A 105 17.18 -16.34 7.94
C SER A 105 17.02 -17.47 8.97
N ALA A 106 17.41 -18.67 8.61
CA ALA A 106 17.28 -19.85 9.48
C ALA A 106 18.04 -19.71 10.81
N ASP A 107 19.09 -18.89 10.84
CA ASP A 107 19.90 -18.64 12.03
C ASP A 107 19.42 -17.45 12.87
N ALA A 108 18.29 -16.85 12.52
CA ALA A 108 17.74 -15.72 13.27
C ALA A 108 17.34 -16.14 14.67
N GLY A 109 17.75 -15.35 15.65
CA GLY A 109 17.40 -15.54 17.05
C GLY A 109 16.43 -14.48 17.56
N GLU A 110 16.25 -14.45 18.87
CA GLU A 110 15.33 -13.51 19.52
C GLU A 110 15.63 -12.05 19.20
N LYS A 111 16.91 -11.70 19.12
CA LYS A 111 17.36 -10.34 18.80
C LYS A 111 16.87 -9.91 17.42
N GLU A 112 17.00 -10.79 16.44
CA GLU A 112 16.58 -10.53 15.06
C GLU A 112 15.05 -10.42 14.96
N PHE A 113 14.31 -11.26 15.70
CA PHE A 113 12.86 -11.17 15.76
C PHE A 113 12.39 -9.84 16.37
N LYS A 114 12.99 -9.41 17.48
CA LYS A 114 12.66 -8.12 18.10
C LYS A 114 12.95 -6.95 17.16
N LEU A 115 14.08 -7.01 16.46
CA LEU A 115 14.44 -5.99 15.48
C LEU A 115 13.43 -5.96 14.34
N ALA A 116 13.06 -7.12 13.80
CA ALA A 116 12.08 -7.20 12.71
C ALA A 116 10.73 -6.58 13.10
N HIS A 117 10.22 -6.88 14.30
CA HIS A 117 8.98 -6.28 14.79
C HIS A 117 9.11 -4.77 14.94
N LYS A 118 10.21 -4.29 15.48
CA LYS A 118 10.47 -2.86 15.63
C LYS A 118 10.51 -2.14 14.28
N LEU A 119 11.18 -2.74 13.31
CA LEU A 119 11.27 -2.16 11.97
C LEU A 119 9.92 -2.15 11.26
N ALA A 120 9.14 -3.22 11.44
CA ALA A 120 7.80 -3.29 10.86
C ALA A 120 6.91 -2.14 11.36
N GLU A 121 6.93 -1.86 12.66
CA GLU A 121 6.18 -0.74 13.26
C GLU A 121 6.72 0.62 12.80
N LYS A 122 8.04 0.76 12.78
CA LYS A 122 8.69 2.02 12.38
C LYS A 122 8.44 2.34 10.91
N ALA A 123 8.40 1.32 10.06
CA ALA A 123 8.12 1.49 8.64
C ALA A 123 6.72 2.07 8.42
N GLU A 124 5.74 1.64 9.19
CA GLU A 124 4.37 2.16 9.11
C GLU A 124 4.35 3.66 9.45
N SER A 125 4.92 4.07 10.57
CA SER A 125 4.93 5.47 10.99
C SER A 125 5.83 6.36 10.13
N SER A 126 6.80 5.80 9.42
CA SER A 126 7.75 6.55 8.59
C SER A 126 7.32 6.64 7.12
N CYS A 127 6.38 5.83 6.70
CA CYS A 127 5.89 5.80 5.32
C CYS A 127 5.30 7.15 4.94
N MET A 128 5.80 7.74 3.85
CA MET A 128 5.36 9.05 3.38
C MET A 128 3.86 9.08 3.05
N ILE A 129 3.35 8.02 2.44
CA ILE A 129 1.93 7.93 2.08
C ILE A 129 1.07 7.79 3.33
N THR A 130 1.50 6.98 4.33
CA THR A 130 0.81 6.90 5.62
C THR A 130 0.73 8.26 6.28
N ARG A 131 1.82 9.03 6.28
CA ARG A 131 1.81 10.40 6.83
C ARG A 131 0.89 11.33 6.05
N ALA A 132 0.78 11.14 4.74
CA ALA A 132 -0.09 11.97 3.89
C ALA A 132 -1.58 11.79 4.22
N ILE A 133 -1.99 10.59 4.63
CA ILE A 133 -3.39 10.27 4.95
C ILE A 133 -3.68 10.25 6.45
N GLN A 134 -2.66 10.51 7.28
CA GLN A 134 -2.77 10.48 8.74
C GLN A 134 -3.86 11.42 9.25
N GLY A 135 -4.65 10.92 10.23
CA GLY A 135 -5.76 11.69 10.79
C GLY A 135 -7.05 11.59 9.98
N ASN A 136 -6.99 10.95 8.80
CA ASN A 136 -8.14 10.80 7.92
C ASN A 136 -8.44 9.33 7.63
N VAL A 137 -7.43 8.58 7.20
CA VAL A 137 -7.56 7.13 6.97
C VAL A 137 -6.71 6.42 8.01
N ALA A 138 -7.33 5.52 8.80
CA ALA A 138 -6.61 4.73 9.78
C ALA A 138 -5.73 3.69 9.08
N VAL A 139 -4.49 3.54 9.52
CA VAL A 139 -3.58 2.50 9.00
C VAL A 139 -3.24 1.56 10.16
N GLU A 140 -3.52 0.29 9.97
CA GLU A 140 -3.25 -0.76 10.95
C GLU A 140 -2.21 -1.75 10.42
N LEU A 141 -1.47 -2.38 11.32
CA LEU A 141 -0.40 -3.31 11.00
C LEU A 141 -0.64 -4.65 11.68
N GLU A 142 -0.64 -5.72 10.89
CA GLU A 142 -0.71 -7.10 11.38
C GLU A 142 0.47 -7.87 10.77
N ALA A 143 1.63 -7.77 11.40
CA ALA A 143 2.85 -8.37 10.92
C ALA A 143 2.96 -9.84 11.30
N ASP A 144 3.40 -10.66 10.34
CA ASP A 144 3.72 -12.08 10.54
C ASP A 144 5.21 -12.27 10.28
N ILE A 145 5.96 -12.54 11.36
CA ILE A 145 7.42 -12.68 11.29
C ILE A 145 7.80 -14.09 11.73
N THR A 146 8.40 -14.81 10.82
CA THR A 146 8.83 -16.20 11.05
C THR A 146 10.29 -16.37 10.66
N ARG A 147 10.81 -17.57 10.87
CA ARG A 147 12.17 -17.94 10.52
C ARG A 147 12.13 -19.10 9.53
N ALA A 148 13.03 -19.08 8.59
CA ALA A 148 13.19 -20.16 7.62
C ALA A 148 13.56 -21.51 8.26
#